data_3630f64115522d9e710874e443b632f0
#
_entry.id   3630f64115522d9e710874e443b632f0
#
_cell.length_a   1.000
_cell.length_b   1.000
_cell.length_c   1.000
_cell.angle_alpha   90.00
_cell.angle_beta   90.00
_cell.angle_gamma   90.00
#
_symmetry.space_group_name_H-M   'P 1'
#
loop_
_entity.id
_entity.type
_entity.pdbx_description
1 polymer ?
#
loop_
_entity_poly.entity_id
_entity_poly.type
_entity_poly.pdbx_seq_one_letter_code
_entity_poly.pdbx_strand_id
1 'polypeptide(L)'
;MGIARTGFVSHAGVLTNCATCHDGVLARGKGAPHVAANNTCENCHTTSGWMPAQFDHSGITARCASCHNGVQAAGAPTRHIQSAEDCGACHGILSWASARFSHAGINSACQSCHNGITATAKQVQHVSTTLDCGSCHNTENWTSTVTPVRLKPLLPGPRGAAVGQSK
;
A
#
# COMPACT_ATOMS: atom_id res chain seq x y z
N MET A 1 2.96 -1.27 -53.63
CA MET A 1 2.47 0.11 -53.45
C MET A 1 1.43 0.07 -52.36
N GLY A 2 1.79 0.48 -51.13
CA GLY A 2 0.88 0.51 -50.01
C GLY A 2 0.03 1.79 -50.04
N ILE A 3 -1.29 1.62 -50.19
CA ILE A 3 -2.22 2.74 -50.09
C ILE A 3 -2.31 3.12 -48.61
N ALA A 4 -1.70 4.25 -48.22
CA ALA A 4 -1.93 4.82 -46.93
C ALA A 4 -3.41 5.27 -46.87
N ARG A 5 -4.24 4.51 -46.17
CA ARG A 5 -5.62 4.91 -45.89
C ARG A 5 -5.60 5.98 -44.78
N THR A 6 -5.55 7.24 -45.17
CA THR A 6 -5.76 8.40 -44.28
C THR A 6 -7.26 8.70 -44.19
N GLY A 7 -8.08 7.75 -43.79
CA GLY A 7 -9.50 7.96 -43.57
C GLY A 7 -9.87 7.62 -42.12
N PHE A 8 -10.46 8.56 -41.39
CA PHE A 8 -11.09 8.25 -40.11
C PHE A 8 -12.34 7.42 -40.38
N VAL A 9 -12.38 6.20 -39.86
CA VAL A 9 -13.60 5.36 -39.86
C VAL A 9 -14.50 5.81 -38.73
N SER A 10 -15.74 6.22 -39.05
CA SER A 10 -16.73 6.52 -38.04
C SER A 10 -17.10 5.25 -37.25
N HIS A 11 -17.02 5.32 -35.94
CA HIS A 11 -17.46 4.26 -35.03
C HIS A 11 -18.91 4.44 -34.55
N ALA A 12 -19.66 5.40 -35.12
CA ALA A 12 -21.05 5.61 -34.77
C ALA A 12 -21.88 4.33 -35.00
N GLY A 13 -22.49 3.82 -33.94
CA GLY A 13 -23.26 2.57 -33.99
C GLY A 13 -22.44 1.27 -33.94
N VAL A 14 -21.12 1.34 -33.90
CA VAL A 14 -20.24 0.16 -33.68
C VAL A 14 -20.08 -0.05 -32.17
N LEU A 15 -20.74 -1.06 -31.63
CA LEU A 15 -20.76 -1.35 -30.20
C LEU A 15 -20.01 -2.63 -29.82
N THR A 16 -19.77 -3.52 -30.76
CA THR A 16 -19.16 -4.85 -30.53
C THR A 16 -18.27 -5.26 -31.70
N ASN A 17 -17.61 -6.42 -31.55
CA ASN A 17 -16.74 -7.01 -32.58
C ASN A 17 -15.56 -6.13 -33.00
N CYS A 18 -15.04 -5.31 -32.12
CA CYS A 18 -13.97 -4.37 -32.40
C CYS A 18 -12.71 -5.06 -32.95
N ALA A 19 -12.42 -6.27 -32.47
CA ALA A 19 -11.24 -7.04 -32.90
C ALA A 19 -11.28 -7.51 -34.33
N THR A 20 -12.42 -7.47 -35.02
CA THR A 20 -12.50 -7.82 -36.47
C THR A 20 -11.76 -6.81 -37.34
N CYS A 21 -11.65 -5.57 -36.87
CA CYS A 21 -10.88 -4.53 -37.55
C CYS A 21 -9.60 -4.19 -36.75
N HIS A 22 -9.66 -4.18 -35.41
CA HIS A 22 -8.52 -3.90 -34.54
C HIS A 22 -7.70 -5.18 -34.27
N ASP A 23 -7.23 -5.82 -35.32
CA ASP A 23 -6.47 -7.07 -35.31
C ASP A 23 -4.95 -6.87 -35.36
N GLY A 24 -4.49 -5.63 -35.47
CA GLY A 24 -3.08 -5.27 -35.64
C GLY A 24 -2.63 -5.25 -37.10
N VAL A 25 -3.50 -5.61 -38.06
CA VAL A 25 -3.24 -5.59 -39.48
C VAL A 25 -4.08 -4.52 -40.18
N LEU A 26 -5.41 -4.58 -40.00
CA LEU A 26 -6.34 -3.61 -40.60
C LEU A 26 -6.31 -2.28 -39.78
N ALA A 27 -6.33 -2.39 -38.48
CA ALA A 27 -6.18 -1.27 -37.58
C ALA A 27 -5.36 -1.69 -36.35
N ARG A 28 -4.90 -0.70 -35.57
CA ARG A 28 -4.10 -0.96 -34.37
C ARG A 28 -4.85 -1.87 -33.42
N GLY A 29 -4.26 -3.01 -33.07
CA GLY A 29 -4.74 -3.95 -32.08
C GLY A 29 -4.31 -3.57 -30.64
N LYS A 30 -4.46 -4.51 -29.71
CA LYS A 30 -3.98 -4.39 -28.32
C LYS A 30 -2.48 -4.16 -28.29
N GLY A 31 -2.04 -3.16 -27.51
CA GLY A 31 -0.61 -2.89 -27.27
C GLY A 31 0.05 -3.96 -26.38
N ALA A 32 1.38 -4.05 -26.43
CA ALA A 32 2.14 -5.03 -25.65
C ALA A 32 1.85 -5.01 -24.11
N PRO A 33 1.67 -3.85 -23.47
CA PRO A 33 1.37 -3.81 -22.04
C PRO A 33 -0.11 -3.99 -21.72
N HIS A 34 -0.96 -4.33 -22.68
CA HIS A 34 -2.37 -4.55 -22.44
C HIS A 34 -2.59 -5.75 -21.51
N VAL A 35 -3.50 -5.60 -20.53
CA VAL A 35 -3.89 -6.70 -19.66
C VAL A 35 -4.36 -7.90 -20.49
N ALA A 36 -3.98 -9.12 -20.06
CA ALA A 36 -4.40 -10.34 -20.73
C ALA A 36 -5.93 -10.48 -20.65
N ALA A 37 -6.59 -10.29 -21.77
CA ALA A 37 -8.03 -10.35 -21.91
C ALA A 37 -8.39 -10.95 -23.28
N ASN A 38 -9.60 -11.51 -23.39
CA ASN A 38 -10.17 -11.93 -24.66
C ASN A 38 -10.36 -10.73 -25.62
N ASN A 39 -10.97 -10.97 -26.76
CA ASN A 39 -11.17 -9.94 -27.79
C ASN A 39 -12.53 -9.19 -27.69
N THR A 40 -13.23 -9.32 -26.57
CA THR A 40 -14.43 -8.53 -26.29
C THR A 40 -14.04 -7.18 -25.69
N CYS A 41 -13.53 -6.29 -26.52
CA CYS A 41 -12.99 -4.98 -26.13
C CYS A 41 -14.04 -4.11 -25.41
N GLU A 42 -15.28 -4.26 -25.81
CA GLU A 42 -16.46 -3.56 -25.30
C GLU A 42 -16.76 -3.82 -23.81
N ASN A 43 -16.22 -4.90 -23.25
CA ASN A 43 -16.35 -5.14 -21.80
C ASN A 43 -15.60 -4.12 -20.94
N CYS A 44 -14.61 -3.45 -21.52
CA CYS A 44 -13.74 -2.50 -20.79
C CYS A 44 -13.67 -1.13 -21.46
N HIS A 45 -13.92 -1.06 -22.78
CA HIS A 45 -13.79 0.17 -23.57
C HIS A 45 -15.10 0.56 -24.24
N THR A 46 -15.23 1.86 -24.51
CA THR A 46 -16.32 2.39 -25.35
C THR A 46 -15.73 3.16 -26.53
N THR A 47 -16.49 3.24 -27.63
CA THR A 47 -16.07 4.00 -28.82
C THR A 47 -16.09 5.51 -28.63
N SER A 48 -16.81 6.01 -27.60
CA SER A 48 -16.87 7.42 -27.22
C SER A 48 -15.81 7.82 -26.20
N GLY A 49 -15.24 6.85 -25.48
CA GLY A 49 -14.22 7.09 -24.46
C GLY A 49 -13.35 5.83 -24.31
N TRP A 50 -12.36 5.67 -25.20
CA TRP A 50 -11.47 4.50 -25.16
C TRP A 50 -10.66 4.42 -23.87
N MET A 51 -10.28 5.56 -23.32
CA MET A 51 -9.59 5.68 -22.04
C MET A 51 -10.35 6.64 -21.11
N PRO A 52 -10.40 6.35 -19.79
CA PRO A 52 -9.87 5.15 -19.14
C PRO A 52 -10.72 3.91 -19.42
N ALA A 53 -10.08 2.75 -19.51
CA ALA A 53 -10.78 1.47 -19.57
C ALA A 53 -11.43 1.17 -18.20
N GLN A 54 -12.58 0.56 -18.21
CA GLN A 54 -13.26 0.08 -17.00
C GLN A 54 -13.05 -1.42 -16.87
N PHE A 55 -12.35 -1.85 -15.83
CA PHE A 55 -12.11 -3.26 -15.56
C PHE A 55 -12.96 -3.69 -14.35
N ASP A 56 -13.79 -4.70 -14.54
CA ASP A 56 -14.58 -5.27 -13.45
C ASP A 56 -13.70 -6.16 -12.56
N HIS A 57 -13.54 -5.78 -11.31
CA HIS A 57 -12.81 -6.52 -10.29
C HIS A 57 -13.67 -7.53 -9.52
N SER A 58 -14.95 -7.68 -9.88
CA SER A 58 -15.86 -8.62 -9.21
C SER A 58 -15.26 -10.03 -9.21
N GLY A 59 -15.18 -10.64 -8.05
CA GLY A 59 -14.63 -11.98 -7.88
C GLY A 59 -13.10 -12.08 -7.89
N ILE A 60 -12.37 -10.98 -8.08
CA ILE A 60 -10.92 -10.96 -7.98
C ILE A 60 -10.51 -10.57 -6.55
N THR A 61 -10.08 -11.54 -5.79
CA THR A 61 -9.74 -11.36 -4.36
C THR A 61 -8.25 -11.51 -4.06
N ALA A 62 -7.42 -11.86 -5.05
CA ALA A 62 -6.00 -12.11 -4.87
C ALA A 62 -5.19 -11.85 -6.15
N ARG A 63 -3.87 -11.89 -6.04
CA ARG A 63 -2.89 -11.71 -7.12
C ARG A 63 -2.98 -10.33 -7.79
N CYS A 64 -3.35 -9.33 -7.03
CA CYS A 64 -3.55 -7.96 -7.51
C CYS A 64 -2.31 -7.41 -8.21
N ALA A 65 -1.11 -7.69 -7.69
CA ALA A 65 0.16 -7.24 -8.25
C ALA A 65 0.47 -7.86 -9.64
N SER A 66 -0.23 -8.90 -10.07
CA SER A 66 -0.02 -9.45 -11.42
C SER A 66 -0.44 -8.45 -12.50
N CYS A 67 -1.41 -7.60 -12.21
CA CYS A 67 -1.85 -6.52 -13.11
C CYS A 67 -1.42 -5.14 -12.59
N HIS A 68 -1.51 -4.92 -11.25
CA HIS A 68 -1.07 -3.68 -10.61
C HIS A 68 0.44 -3.66 -10.38
N ASN A 69 1.20 -3.74 -11.45
CA ASN A 69 2.66 -3.87 -11.50
C ASN A 69 3.38 -2.58 -11.96
N GLY A 70 2.65 -1.48 -12.13
CA GLY A 70 3.18 -0.21 -12.62
C GLY A 70 3.35 -0.13 -14.14
N VAL A 71 3.03 -1.20 -14.87
CA VAL A 71 3.09 -1.27 -16.34
C VAL A 71 1.70 -1.42 -16.94
N GLN A 72 0.95 -2.43 -16.50
CA GLN A 72 -0.41 -2.69 -16.96
C GLN A 72 -1.43 -1.81 -16.25
N ALA A 73 -1.29 -1.68 -14.94
CA ALA A 73 -2.06 -0.77 -14.11
C ALA A 73 -1.16 -0.16 -13.03
N ALA A 74 -1.63 0.91 -12.39
CA ALA A 74 -0.90 1.57 -11.33
C ALA A 74 -0.51 0.57 -10.22
N GLY A 75 0.76 0.50 -9.90
CA GLY A 75 1.30 -0.32 -8.82
C GLY A 75 1.32 0.42 -7.47
N ALA A 76 1.86 -0.22 -6.45
CA ALA A 76 2.08 0.41 -5.17
C ALA A 76 3.05 1.59 -5.29
N PRO A 77 2.76 2.76 -4.67
CA PRO A 77 3.66 3.89 -4.70
C PRO A 77 4.95 3.61 -3.90
N THR A 78 6.00 4.37 -4.16
CA THR A 78 7.33 4.19 -3.54
C THR A 78 7.33 4.30 -2.02
N ARG A 79 6.34 4.98 -1.44
CA ARG A 79 6.17 5.13 0.02
C ARG A 79 5.19 4.13 0.62
N HIS A 80 4.76 3.15 -0.15
CA HIS A 80 3.88 2.11 0.35
C HIS A 80 4.61 1.20 1.34
N ILE A 81 3.89 0.73 2.36
CA ILE A 81 4.42 -0.27 3.30
C ILE A 81 4.84 -1.51 2.50
N GLN A 82 6.08 -1.94 2.69
CA GLN A 82 6.57 -3.17 2.07
C GLN A 82 5.95 -4.37 2.80
N SER A 83 5.28 -5.24 2.06
CA SER A 83 4.65 -6.44 2.58
C SER A 83 4.83 -7.58 1.60
N ALA A 84 5.00 -8.78 2.12
CA ALA A 84 4.97 -10.02 1.33
C ALA A 84 3.53 -10.53 1.11
N GLU A 85 2.56 -9.96 1.85
CA GLU A 85 1.15 -10.32 1.72
C GLU A 85 0.55 -9.75 0.44
N ASP A 86 -0.47 -10.43 -0.07
CA ASP A 86 -1.25 -9.90 -1.21
C ASP A 86 -1.95 -8.60 -0.82
N CYS A 87 -2.13 -7.71 -1.78
CA CYS A 87 -2.75 -6.40 -1.57
C CYS A 87 -4.12 -6.49 -0.89
N GLY A 88 -4.88 -7.56 -1.17
CA GLY A 88 -6.18 -7.84 -0.57
C GLY A 88 -6.15 -8.09 0.95
N ALA A 89 -4.96 -8.36 1.53
CA ALA A 89 -4.83 -8.48 2.99
C ALA A 89 -5.08 -7.15 3.71
N CYS A 90 -4.86 -6.04 3.03
CA CYS A 90 -5.02 -4.69 3.58
C CYS A 90 -6.07 -3.85 2.86
N HIS A 91 -6.25 -4.05 1.56
CA HIS A 91 -7.13 -3.26 0.70
C HIS A 91 -8.38 -4.02 0.27
N GLY A 92 -9.49 -3.31 0.18
CA GLY A 92 -10.71 -3.81 -0.43
C GLY A 92 -10.88 -3.31 -1.87
N ILE A 93 -11.41 -4.13 -2.76
CA ILE A 93 -11.65 -3.76 -4.18
C ILE A 93 -12.66 -2.62 -4.35
N LEU A 94 -13.58 -2.43 -3.38
CA LEU A 94 -14.58 -1.36 -3.41
C LEU A 94 -14.10 -0.07 -2.74
N SER A 95 -13.08 -0.15 -1.89
CA SER A 95 -12.54 1.00 -1.15
C SER A 95 -11.04 0.85 -0.95
N TRP A 96 -10.29 1.07 -2.02
CA TRP A 96 -8.84 0.92 -2.03
C TRP A 96 -8.13 1.82 -1.02
N ALA A 97 -8.61 3.05 -0.85
CA ALA A 97 -8.01 4.02 0.07
C ALA A 97 -8.21 3.67 1.56
N SER A 98 -9.17 2.80 1.87
CA SER A 98 -9.48 2.39 3.25
C SER A 98 -8.67 1.17 3.69
N ALA A 99 -7.36 1.19 3.45
CA ALA A 99 -6.49 0.09 3.85
C ALA A 99 -6.49 -0.11 5.38
N ARG A 100 -6.48 -1.37 5.81
CA ARG A 100 -6.38 -1.77 7.21
C ARG A 100 -5.12 -2.58 7.42
N PHE A 101 -4.17 -2.03 8.15
CA PHE A 101 -2.96 -2.73 8.54
C PHE A 101 -3.16 -3.41 9.89
N SER A 102 -2.96 -4.73 9.95
CA SER A 102 -3.01 -5.47 11.22
C SER A 102 -1.65 -5.38 11.92
N HIS A 103 -1.66 -4.94 13.17
CA HIS A 103 -0.49 -4.95 14.05
C HIS A 103 -0.36 -6.25 14.86
N ALA A 104 -1.19 -7.25 14.60
CA ALA A 104 -1.15 -8.52 15.32
C ALA A 104 0.25 -9.15 15.23
N GLY A 105 0.84 -9.47 16.37
CA GLY A 105 2.18 -10.03 16.46
C GLY A 105 3.34 -9.01 16.33
N ILE A 106 3.06 -7.74 16.05
CA ILE A 106 4.08 -6.69 15.97
C ILE A 106 4.14 -5.96 17.31
N ASN A 107 5.20 -6.16 18.06
CA ASN A 107 5.38 -5.59 19.41
C ASN A 107 6.68 -4.79 19.57
N SER A 108 7.45 -4.61 18.51
CA SER A 108 8.73 -3.88 18.52
C SER A 108 9.03 -3.25 17.16
N ALA A 109 10.12 -2.48 17.08
CA ALA A 109 10.58 -1.80 15.89
C ALA A 109 9.54 -0.85 15.25
N CYS A 110 8.65 -0.29 16.06
CA CYS A 110 7.52 0.52 15.60
C CYS A 110 7.95 1.72 14.75
N GLN A 111 9.10 2.33 15.03
CA GLN A 111 9.63 3.47 14.28
C GLN A 111 10.06 3.13 12.85
N SER A 112 10.24 1.87 12.51
CA SER A 112 10.56 1.49 11.12
C SER A 112 9.44 1.89 10.15
N CYS A 113 8.19 1.85 10.63
CA CYS A 113 7.03 2.29 9.87
C CYS A 113 6.49 3.64 10.36
N HIS A 114 6.44 3.88 11.69
CA HIS A 114 5.98 5.13 12.28
C HIS A 114 7.07 6.21 12.28
N ASN A 115 7.54 6.56 11.10
CA ASN A 115 8.67 7.47 10.83
C ASN A 115 8.25 8.83 10.26
N GLY A 116 6.95 9.08 10.12
CA GLY A 116 6.40 10.31 9.54
C GLY A 116 6.36 10.33 8.01
N ILE A 117 6.83 9.26 7.37
CA ILE A 117 6.79 9.07 5.91
C ILE A 117 5.82 7.95 5.55
N THR A 118 6.01 6.79 6.15
CA THR A 118 5.19 5.59 5.91
C THR A 118 3.91 5.63 6.74
N ALA A 119 4.04 5.97 8.03
CA ALA A 119 2.92 6.14 8.95
C ALA A 119 3.22 7.30 9.91
N THR A 120 2.18 7.76 10.61
CA THR A 120 2.27 8.88 11.56
C THR A 120 3.37 8.63 12.58
N ALA A 121 4.31 9.57 12.69
CA ALA A 121 5.38 9.53 13.67
C ALA A 121 4.91 9.96 15.06
N LYS A 122 5.79 9.81 16.03
CA LYS A 122 5.67 10.38 17.37
C LYS A 122 5.49 11.89 17.30
N GLN A 123 4.51 12.43 18.02
CA GLN A 123 4.26 13.87 18.07
C GLN A 123 5.38 14.63 18.79
N VAL A 124 5.53 15.92 18.49
CA VAL A 124 6.58 16.78 19.07
C VAL A 124 6.46 16.95 20.59
N GLN A 125 5.24 16.90 21.14
CA GLN A 125 4.99 16.95 22.59
C GLN A 125 5.13 15.61 23.29
N HIS A 126 5.47 14.54 22.57
CA HIS A 126 5.65 13.23 23.18
C HIS A 126 6.84 13.25 24.14
N VAL A 127 6.73 12.53 25.28
CA VAL A 127 7.84 12.39 26.22
C VAL A 127 9.11 11.93 25.51
N SER A 128 10.22 12.59 25.79
CA SER A 128 11.51 12.24 25.22
C SER A 128 12.00 10.92 25.80
N THR A 129 12.24 9.93 24.93
CA THR A 129 12.71 8.59 25.32
C THR A 129 13.41 7.90 24.16
N THR A 130 14.38 7.07 24.48
CA THR A 130 15.06 6.17 23.56
C THR A 130 14.50 4.75 23.60
N LEU A 131 13.51 4.50 24.47
CA LEU A 131 12.86 3.19 24.58
C LEU A 131 12.00 2.94 23.33
N ASP A 132 11.83 1.67 22.97
CA ASP A 132 10.87 1.27 21.94
C ASP A 132 9.45 1.63 22.39
N CYS A 133 8.60 1.97 21.41
CA CYS A 133 7.22 2.39 21.66
C CYS A 133 6.42 1.36 22.45
N GLY A 134 6.68 0.06 22.20
CA GLY A 134 6.07 -1.06 22.91
C GLY A 134 6.36 -1.11 24.41
N SER A 135 7.37 -0.37 24.89
CA SER A 135 7.65 -0.25 26.32
C SER A 135 6.58 0.54 27.08
N CYS A 136 5.79 1.35 26.39
CA CYS A 136 4.75 2.20 26.97
C CYS A 136 3.39 2.04 26.30
N HIS A 137 3.35 1.62 25.06
CA HIS A 137 2.13 1.46 24.27
C HIS A 137 1.91 0.01 23.85
N ASN A 138 0.68 -0.35 23.55
CA ASN A 138 0.36 -1.59 22.87
C ASN A 138 -0.42 -1.32 21.59
N THR A 139 -0.48 -2.31 20.68
CA THR A 139 -1.10 -2.17 19.37
C THR A 139 -2.62 -2.26 19.39
N GLU A 140 -3.23 -2.69 20.51
CA GLU A 140 -4.69 -2.78 20.67
C GLU A 140 -5.28 -1.47 21.14
N ASN A 141 -4.57 -0.79 22.06
CA ASN A 141 -5.00 0.48 22.61
C ASN A 141 -3.80 1.44 22.78
N TRP A 142 -3.49 2.15 21.71
CA TRP A 142 -2.33 3.05 21.65
C TRP A 142 -2.38 4.19 22.67
N THR A 143 -3.57 4.66 23.04
CA THR A 143 -3.74 5.78 23.98
C THR A 143 -3.59 5.36 25.44
N SER A 144 -3.72 4.06 25.74
CA SER A 144 -3.48 3.53 27.08
C SER A 144 -1.99 3.26 27.25
N THR A 145 -1.29 4.17 27.92
CA THR A 145 0.09 3.92 28.30
C THR A 145 0.15 2.93 29.45
N VAL A 146 0.95 1.86 29.31
CA VAL A 146 1.36 1.09 30.49
C VAL A 146 2.19 2.01 31.36
N THR A 147 1.73 2.28 32.59
CA THR A 147 2.48 3.11 33.53
C THR A 147 3.87 2.48 33.69
N PRO A 148 4.97 3.15 33.32
CA PRO A 148 6.27 2.58 33.55
C PRO A 148 6.39 2.34 35.07
N VAL A 149 6.73 1.09 35.43
CA VAL A 149 7.05 0.78 36.83
C VAL A 149 8.08 1.81 37.27
N ARG A 150 7.74 2.70 38.16
CA ARG A 150 8.69 3.64 38.76
C ARG A 150 9.82 2.80 39.30
N LEU A 151 10.98 2.84 38.65
CA LEU A 151 12.18 2.35 39.26
C LEU A 151 12.32 3.12 40.56
N LYS A 152 12.09 2.41 41.67
CA LYS A 152 12.28 2.96 43.02
C LYS A 152 13.69 3.57 43.05
N PRO A 153 13.85 4.86 43.36
CA PRO A 153 15.19 5.41 43.47
C PRO A 153 16.01 4.50 44.40
N LEU A 154 17.15 4.04 43.94
CA LEU A 154 18.12 3.38 44.80
C LEU A 154 18.39 4.33 45.93
N LEU A 155 17.89 4.03 47.13
CA LEU A 155 18.26 4.77 48.36
C LEU A 155 19.78 4.75 48.44
N PRO A 156 20.45 5.89 48.66
CA PRO A 156 21.88 5.90 48.86
C PRO A 156 22.19 4.95 50.05
N GLY A 157 23.03 3.97 49.77
CA GLY A 157 23.49 3.03 50.80
C GLY A 157 24.02 3.79 52.04
N PRO A 158 23.99 3.18 53.22
CA PRO A 158 24.47 3.82 54.43
C PRO A 158 25.94 4.24 54.24
N ARG A 159 26.20 5.53 54.43
CA ARG A 159 27.59 6.06 54.42
C ARG A 159 28.35 5.30 55.48
N GLY A 160 29.40 4.63 55.07
CA GLY A 160 30.29 3.90 55.94
C GLY A 160 30.74 4.78 57.10
N ALA A 161 30.60 4.26 58.33
CA ALA A 161 31.12 4.88 59.52
C ALA A 161 32.60 5.09 59.40
N ALA A 162 33.05 6.33 59.67
CA ALA A 162 34.47 6.66 59.73
C ALA A 162 35.13 5.84 60.84
N VAL A 163 36.12 5.03 60.44
CA VAL A 163 36.98 4.32 61.39
C VAL A 163 37.87 5.35 62.05
N GLY A 164 37.62 5.62 63.34
CA GLY A 164 38.43 6.49 64.16
C GLY A 164 39.84 5.89 64.33
N GLN A 165 40.84 6.66 63.96
CA GLN A 165 42.20 6.36 64.34
C GLN A 165 42.40 6.71 65.81
N SER A 166 42.67 5.70 66.63
CA SER A 166 43.19 5.85 68.01
C SER A 166 44.73 5.94 67.95
N LYS A 167 45.28 6.88 68.69
CA LYS A 167 46.72 7.06 68.89
C LYS A 167 47.30 5.88 69.63
#